data_eb9d22979cd2ec914e39b602ba28d8a2
#
_entry.id   eb9d22979cd2ec914e39b602ba28d8a2
#
_cell.length_a   1.000
_cell.length_b   1.000
_cell.length_c   1.000
_cell.angle_alpha   90.00
_cell.angle_beta   90.00
_cell.angle_gamma   90.00
#
_symmetry.space_group_name_H-M   'P 1'
#
loop_
_entity.id
_entity.type
_entity.pdbx_description
1 polymer ?
#
loop_
_entity_poly.entity_id
_entity_poly.type
_entity_poly.pdbx_seq_one_letter_code
_entity_poly.pdbx_strand_id
1 'polypeptide(L)'
;MSVAWIGSQPVSLMDAIQNVAKLLVSSRCPVFTIDADVHGTRSAIALAERVGGAFDHIHGDTLAREVALFADQGAMITTPGETRRRSSLVVLVGDIPVAHHELLLHLAGSNPDLGDRNKRVWFHVEGALEPPSDAGRLHRKLRPVAIGGEGLGLSGVLAALRADLLGRNQTGSLANVDRLKSALGKSRFPVFVFSGAMNSPDLAMLQGLVADLNKQGRASSLFLPTDDDAWGTALTSLWMTGFPPRTGFSDSLPSYDPVRWDTQRMVRDKEADLHVWVSARGTMPPKGRIGLVSLSRTEKRTEGAAVTISVGRAGVDHDGVAFSSRIGTFHSLTASAPSELPSIASVLQQLALVFPGRMGLPC
;
A
#
# COMPACT_ATOMS: atom_id res chain seq x y z
N MET A 1 13.27 -13.35 -28.52
CA MET A 1 13.19 -11.88 -28.39
C MET A 1 14.29 -11.40 -27.44
N SER A 2 14.88 -10.23 -27.71
CA SER A 2 15.89 -9.68 -26.78
C SER A 2 15.21 -9.29 -25.48
N VAL A 3 15.78 -9.69 -24.35
CA VAL A 3 15.27 -9.37 -23.01
C VAL A 3 15.98 -8.17 -22.37
N ALA A 4 17.05 -7.65 -23.00
CA ALA A 4 17.80 -6.52 -22.49
C ALA A 4 18.38 -5.63 -23.58
N TRP A 5 18.53 -4.33 -23.27
CA TRP A 5 19.07 -3.29 -24.15
C TRP A 5 20.00 -2.34 -23.39
N ILE A 6 21.09 -1.95 -24.03
CA ILE A 6 21.93 -0.80 -23.64
C ILE A 6 21.68 0.31 -24.67
N GLY A 7 21.08 1.41 -24.23
CA GLY A 7 20.55 2.44 -25.15
C GLY A 7 19.55 1.82 -26.13
N SER A 8 19.88 1.84 -27.43
CA SER A 8 19.04 1.25 -28.49
C SER A 8 19.49 -0.15 -28.92
N GLN A 9 20.61 -0.65 -28.41
CA GLN A 9 21.17 -1.92 -28.86
C GLN A 9 20.71 -3.08 -27.97
N PRO A 10 20.16 -4.17 -28.57
CA PRO A 10 19.87 -5.39 -27.83
C PRO A 10 21.17 -6.07 -27.43
N VAL A 11 21.22 -6.54 -26.18
CA VAL A 11 22.40 -7.17 -25.58
C VAL A 11 22.01 -8.43 -24.78
N SER A 12 22.99 -9.19 -24.33
CA SER A 12 22.76 -10.27 -23.39
C SER A 12 22.30 -9.72 -22.01
N LEU A 13 21.57 -10.52 -21.26
CA LEU A 13 21.18 -10.14 -19.89
C LEU A 13 22.42 -9.84 -19.02
N MET A 14 23.48 -10.63 -19.17
CA MET A 14 24.70 -10.44 -18.39
C MET A 14 25.42 -9.13 -18.75
N ASP A 15 25.49 -8.77 -20.04
CA ASP A 15 26.08 -7.49 -20.46
C ASP A 15 25.28 -6.31 -19.90
N ALA A 16 23.95 -6.41 -19.91
CA ALA A 16 23.07 -5.40 -19.32
C ALA A 16 23.31 -5.26 -17.80
N ILE A 17 23.38 -6.38 -17.07
CA ILE A 17 23.68 -6.41 -15.63
C ILE A 17 25.04 -5.79 -15.32
N GLN A 18 26.06 -6.10 -16.09
CA GLN A 18 27.40 -5.51 -15.93
C GLN A 18 27.37 -3.99 -16.18
N ASN A 19 26.60 -3.55 -17.17
CA ASN A 19 26.46 -2.13 -17.46
C ASN A 19 25.71 -1.38 -16.33
N VAL A 20 24.64 -1.97 -15.78
CA VAL A 20 23.96 -1.43 -14.58
C VAL A 20 24.91 -1.34 -13.40
N ALA A 21 25.74 -2.36 -13.16
CA ALA A 21 26.74 -2.34 -12.09
C ALA A 21 27.71 -1.16 -12.25
N LYS A 22 28.19 -0.89 -13.46
CA LYS A 22 29.06 0.27 -13.74
C LYS A 22 28.35 1.60 -13.46
N LEU A 23 27.09 1.74 -13.86
CA LEU A 23 26.29 2.93 -13.59
C LEU A 23 26.10 3.15 -12.08
N LEU A 24 25.82 2.09 -11.31
CA LEU A 24 25.70 2.16 -9.86
C LEU A 24 27.02 2.53 -9.17
N VAL A 25 28.17 2.01 -9.64
CA VAL A 25 29.50 2.38 -9.13
C VAL A 25 29.80 3.86 -9.35
N SER A 26 29.40 4.42 -10.50
CA SER A 26 29.64 5.82 -10.84
C SER A 26 28.62 6.79 -10.23
N SER A 27 27.47 6.29 -9.76
CA SER A 27 26.42 7.12 -9.16
C SER A 27 26.79 7.50 -7.73
N ARG A 28 26.48 8.73 -7.35
CA ARG A 28 26.64 9.26 -5.98
C ARG A 28 25.38 9.09 -5.16
N CYS A 29 24.22 9.26 -5.79
CA CYS A 29 22.92 9.24 -5.15
C CYS A 29 21.93 8.43 -6.00
N PRO A 30 22.08 7.09 -6.04
CA PRO A 30 21.12 6.25 -6.74
C PRO A 30 19.81 6.15 -5.97
N VAL A 31 18.67 6.23 -6.69
CA VAL A 31 17.34 6.04 -6.10
C VAL A 31 16.61 4.90 -6.78
N PHE A 32 15.85 4.15 -6.00
CA PHE A 32 15.08 2.99 -6.45
C PHE A 32 13.58 3.27 -6.26
N THR A 33 12.82 3.23 -7.35
CA THR A 33 11.37 3.26 -7.26
C THR A 33 10.83 1.87 -7.59
N ILE A 34 10.09 1.27 -6.65
CA ILE A 34 9.81 -0.17 -6.63
C ILE A 34 8.30 -0.40 -6.79
N ASP A 35 7.96 -1.38 -7.64
CA ASP A 35 6.64 -1.99 -7.80
C ASP A 35 6.87 -3.47 -8.16
N ALA A 36 7.00 -4.31 -7.15
CA ALA A 36 7.38 -5.71 -7.29
C ALA A 36 6.74 -6.58 -6.20
N ASP A 37 6.76 -7.89 -6.41
CA ASP A 37 6.42 -8.87 -5.38
C ASP A 37 7.41 -8.82 -4.19
N VAL A 38 7.15 -9.59 -3.15
CA VAL A 38 8.00 -9.62 -1.93
C VAL A 38 9.46 -9.92 -2.25
N HIS A 39 9.73 -10.86 -3.16
CA HIS A 39 11.10 -11.26 -3.48
C HIS A 39 11.84 -10.18 -4.27
N GLY A 40 11.16 -9.56 -5.24
CA GLY A 40 11.67 -8.41 -5.99
C GLY A 40 11.94 -7.21 -5.10
N THR A 41 10.98 -6.88 -4.24
CA THR A 41 11.10 -5.79 -3.25
C THR A 41 12.27 -6.01 -2.31
N ARG A 42 12.42 -7.21 -1.72
CA ARG A 42 13.56 -7.55 -0.85
C ARG A 42 14.90 -7.37 -1.55
N SER A 43 15.01 -7.85 -2.79
CA SER A 43 16.24 -7.76 -3.56
C SER A 43 16.56 -6.30 -3.93
N ALA A 44 15.54 -5.47 -4.21
CA ALA A 44 15.73 -4.06 -4.50
C ALA A 44 16.18 -3.27 -3.27
N ILE A 45 15.59 -3.51 -2.10
CA ILE A 45 15.97 -2.87 -0.84
C ILE A 45 17.41 -3.27 -0.46
N ALA A 46 17.74 -4.55 -0.53
CA ALA A 46 19.10 -5.04 -0.24
C ALA A 46 20.17 -4.44 -1.18
N LEU A 47 19.82 -4.23 -2.46
CA LEU A 47 20.72 -3.54 -3.38
C LEU A 47 20.82 -2.05 -3.07
N ALA A 48 19.70 -1.38 -2.74
CA ALA A 48 19.70 0.04 -2.33
C ALA A 48 20.60 0.25 -1.09
N GLU A 49 20.48 -0.61 -0.08
CA GLU A 49 21.36 -0.60 1.09
C GLU A 49 22.84 -0.76 0.67
N ARG A 50 23.15 -1.75 -0.17
CA ARG A 50 24.53 -2.03 -0.59
C ARG A 50 25.17 -0.89 -1.37
N VAL A 51 24.37 -0.11 -2.11
CA VAL A 51 24.85 1.04 -2.88
C VAL A 51 24.71 2.38 -2.16
N GLY A 52 24.21 2.39 -0.92
CA GLY A 52 23.96 3.61 -0.15
C GLY A 52 22.88 4.50 -0.77
N GLY A 53 21.91 3.92 -1.48
CA GLY A 53 20.84 4.63 -2.16
C GLY A 53 19.59 4.82 -1.28
N ALA A 54 18.58 5.45 -1.86
CA ALA A 54 17.26 5.55 -1.25
C ALA A 54 16.23 4.76 -2.06
N PHE A 55 15.15 4.35 -1.42
CA PHE A 55 14.06 3.67 -2.11
C PHE A 55 12.68 4.18 -1.69
N ASP A 56 11.76 4.09 -2.64
CA ASP A 56 10.35 4.43 -2.48
C ASP A 56 9.50 3.49 -3.34
N HIS A 57 8.19 3.58 -3.22
CA HIS A 57 7.24 2.90 -4.09
C HIS A 57 6.76 3.82 -5.21
N ILE A 58 6.27 3.26 -6.34
CA ILE A 58 5.72 4.06 -7.45
C ILE A 58 4.51 4.91 -7.03
N HIS A 59 3.77 4.47 -6.00
CA HIS A 59 2.68 5.20 -5.35
C HIS A 59 3.11 5.76 -3.99
N GLY A 60 4.33 6.30 -3.88
CA GLY A 60 4.96 6.71 -2.63
C GLY A 60 4.13 7.72 -1.83
N ASP A 61 3.51 8.72 -2.48
CA ASP A 61 2.66 9.71 -1.79
C ASP A 61 1.43 9.08 -1.12
N THR A 62 0.76 8.16 -1.81
CA THR A 62 -0.38 7.44 -1.24
C THR A 62 0.06 6.58 -0.07
N LEU A 63 1.14 5.84 -0.25
CA LEU A 63 1.66 4.94 0.77
C LEU A 63 2.19 5.69 2.00
N ALA A 64 2.90 6.80 1.80
CA ALA A 64 3.37 7.65 2.90
C ALA A 64 2.20 8.18 3.75
N ARG A 65 1.10 8.60 3.09
CA ARG A 65 -0.12 9.01 3.78
C ARG A 65 -0.77 7.83 4.54
N GLU A 66 -0.85 6.65 3.92
CA GLU A 66 -1.45 5.46 4.55
C GLU A 66 -0.69 5.04 5.81
N VAL A 67 0.65 5.14 5.81
CA VAL A 67 1.46 4.70 6.95
C VAL A 67 1.63 5.77 8.03
N ALA A 68 1.49 7.06 7.70
CA ALA A 68 1.78 8.17 8.62
C ALA A 68 1.01 8.05 9.95
N LEU A 69 -0.30 7.78 9.89
CA LEU A 69 -1.12 7.66 11.10
C LEU A 69 -0.82 6.40 11.91
N PHE A 70 -0.39 5.32 11.25
CA PHE A 70 0.02 4.10 11.96
C PHE A 70 1.37 4.29 12.65
N ALA A 71 2.27 5.08 12.05
CA ALA A 71 3.59 5.37 12.62
C ALA A 71 3.48 6.23 13.89
N ASP A 72 2.59 7.24 13.89
CA ASP A 72 2.50 8.20 14.99
C ASP A 72 1.72 7.69 16.19
N GLN A 73 0.59 7.01 15.97
CA GLN A 73 -0.37 6.69 17.02
C GLN A 73 -0.67 5.20 17.17
N GLY A 74 -0.23 4.40 16.22
CA GLY A 74 -0.67 3.02 16.08
C GLY A 74 -2.16 2.94 15.70
N ALA A 75 -2.65 1.73 15.50
CA ALA A 75 -4.05 1.47 15.23
C ALA A 75 -4.48 0.09 15.71
N MET A 76 -5.74 -0.03 16.11
CA MET A 76 -6.37 -1.31 16.43
C MET A 76 -6.90 -1.95 15.15
N ILE A 77 -6.05 -2.69 14.45
CA ILE A 77 -6.36 -3.32 13.15
C ILE A 77 -6.73 -4.78 13.34
N THR A 78 -7.76 -5.21 12.63
CA THR A 78 -8.18 -6.61 12.49
C THR A 78 -7.98 -7.11 11.07
N THR A 79 -8.13 -8.42 10.88
CA THR A 79 -8.07 -9.06 9.56
C THR A 79 -9.47 -9.36 9.01
N PRO A 80 -9.62 -9.59 7.68
CA PRO A 80 -10.88 -10.03 7.10
C PRO A 80 -11.40 -11.34 7.73
N GLY A 81 -10.50 -12.28 8.02
CA GLY A 81 -10.85 -13.55 8.67
C GLY A 81 -11.42 -13.36 10.08
N GLU A 82 -10.83 -12.49 10.89
CA GLU A 82 -11.33 -12.17 12.22
C GLU A 82 -12.66 -11.39 12.14
N THR A 83 -12.76 -10.41 11.23
CA THR A 83 -14.01 -9.68 10.96
C THR A 83 -15.13 -10.65 10.60
N ARG A 84 -14.87 -11.60 9.70
CA ARG A 84 -15.84 -12.61 9.28
C ARG A 84 -16.35 -13.44 10.44
N ARG A 85 -15.46 -13.87 11.33
CA ARG A 85 -15.78 -14.80 12.41
C ARG A 85 -16.34 -14.15 13.66
N ARG A 86 -15.98 -12.88 13.95
CA ARG A 86 -16.31 -12.23 15.24
C ARG A 86 -17.27 -11.05 15.13
N SER A 87 -17.28 -10.32 14.00
CA SER A 87 -18.01 -9.07 13.93
C SER A 87 -19.46 -9.26 13.55
N SER A 88 -20.37 -8.90 14.46
CA SER A 88 -21.81 -8.76 14.19
C SER A 88 -22.20 -7.34 13.74
N LEU A 89 -21.30 -6.36 13.89
CA LEU A 89 -21.48 -4.97 13.48
C LEU A 89 -20.30 -4.50 12.63
N VAL A 90 -20.58 -4.16 11.38
CA VAL A 90 -19.59 -3.58 10.48
C VAL A 90 -20.04 -2.18 10.06
N VAL A 91 -19.15 -1.23 10.21
CA VAL A 91 -19.35 0.17 9.86
C VAL A 91 -18.40 0.52 8.72
N LEU A 92 -18.93 0.76 7.54
CA LEU A 92 -18.16 1.31 6.42
C LEU A 92 -17.90 2.79 6.69
N VAL A 93 -16.73 3.31 6.38
CA VAL A 93 -16.36 4.72 6.62
C VAL A 93 -15.75 5.31 5.37
N GLY A 94 -16.42 6.32 4.82
CA GLY A 94 -16.04 6.96 3.57
C GLY A 94 -16.16 6.02 2.36
N ASP A 95 -15.51 6.39 1.28
CA ASP A 95 -15.57 5.64 0.02
C ASP A 95 -14.77 4.34 0.12
N ILE A 96 -15.38 3.27 -0.36
CA ILE A 96 -14.75 1.96 -0.46
C ILE A 96 -14.49 1.65 -1.94
N PRO A 97 -13.22 1.55 -2.37
CA PRO A 97 -12.89 1.26 -3.75
C PRO A 97 -13.51 -0.05 -4.26
N VAL A 98 -13.89 -0.06 -5.53
CA VAL A 98 -14.54 -1.22 -6.18
C VAL A 98 -13.72 -2.51 -6.05
N ALA A 99 -12.39 -2.39 -6.04
CA ALA A 99 -11.47 -3.52 -5.86
C ALA A 99 -11.76 -4.33 -4.57
N HIS A 100 -12.32 -3.70 -3.53
CA HIS A 100 -12.62 -4.35 -2.26
C HIS A 100 -14.09 -4.80 -2.11
N HIS A 101 -14.96 -4.51 -3.08
CA HIS A 101 -16.37 -4.86 -2.99
C HIS A 101 -16.60 -6.38 -2.84
N GLU A 102 -15.84 -7.21 -3.56
CA GLU A 102 -15.97 -8.68 -3.46
C GLU A 102 -15.60 -9.20 -2.06
N LEU A 103 -14.60 -8.60 -1.39
CA LEU A 103 -14.28 -8.92 0.00
C LEU A 103 -15.46 -8.62 0.92
N LEU A 104 -16.07 -7.43 0.80
CA LEU A 104 -17.21 -7.04 1.63
C LEU A 104 -18.45 -7.90 1.36
N LEU A 105 -18.69 -8.26 0.10
CA LEU A 105 -19.76 -9.20 -0.27
C LEU A 105 -19.52 -10.59 0.32
N HIS A 106 -18.26 -11.06 0.34
CA HIS A 106 -17.89 -12.31 0.99
C HIS A 106 -18.15 -12.28 2.51
N LEU A 107 -17.78 -11.17 3.16
CA LEU A 107 -18.08 -10.94 4.59
C LEU A 107 -19.60 -10.96 4.86
N ALA A 108 -20.40 -10.37 3.96
CA ALA A 108 -21.84 -10.32 4.09
C ALA A 108 -22.51 -11.69 3.90
N GLY A 109 -21.90 -12.57 3.12
CA GLY A 109 -22.41 -13.92 2.84
C GLY A 109 -22.32 -14.90 4.02
N SER A 110 -21.73 -14.51 5.15
CA SER A 110 -21.56 -15.36 6.33
C SER A 110 -21.94 -14.63 7.62
N ASN A 111 -22.51 -15.36 8.57
CA ASN A 111 -22.72 -14.86 9.93
C ASN A 111 -21.48 -15.13 10.79
N PRO A 112 -21.23 -14.33 11.85
CA PRO A 112 -20.19 -14.63 12.81
C PRO A 112 -20.40 -15.99 13.49
N ASP A 113 -19.34 -16.77 13.65
CA ASP A 113 -19.34 -18.07 14.32
C ASP A 113 -18.63 -18.04 15.69
N LEU A 114 -17.89 -16.97 15.97
CA LEU A 114 -17.24 -16.70 17.25
C LEU A 114 -17.77 -15.40 17.86
N GLY A 115 -17.99 -15.41 19.17
CA GLY A 115 -18.52 -14.23 19.88
C GLY A 115 -20.03 -14.07 19.73
N ASP A 116 -20.48 -12.94 19.20
CA ASP A 116 -21.88 -12.67 18.95
C ASP A 116 -22.35 -13.43 17.70
N ARG A 117 -23.15 -14.45 17.91
CA ARG A 117 -23.74 -15.25 16.81
C ARG A 117 -24.94 -14.56 16.13
N ASN A 118 -25.07 -13.25 16.32
CA ASN A 118 -26.14 -12.46 15.72
C ASN A 118 -25.90 -12.22 14.24
N LYS A 119 -26.98 -12.02 13.50
CA LYS A 119 -26.89 -11.61 12.09
C LYS A 119 -26.12 -10.31 12.00
N ARG A 120 -25.16 -10.24 11.06
CA ARG A 120 -24.35 -9.05 10.83
C ARG A 120 -25.20 -7.90 10.35
N VAL A 121 -25.03 -6.74 11.00
CA VAL A 121 -25.64 -5.47 10.60
C VAL A 121 -24.57 -4.55 10.04
N TRP A 122 -24.98 -3.72 9.07
CA TRP A 122 -24.08 -2.85 8.34
C TRP A 122 -24.53 -1.40 8.50
N PHE A 123 -23.58 -0.53 8.72
CA PHE A 123 -23.73 0.92 8.69
C PHE A 123 -22.75 1.50 7.70
N HIS A 124 -23.04 2.70 7.19
CA HIS A 124 -22.13 3.45 6.35
C HIS A 124 -22.08 4.89 6.83
N VAL A 125 -20.90 5.34 7.24
CA VAL A 125 -20.62 6.73 7.64
C VAL A 125 -20.11 7.44 6.41
N GLU A 126 -20.87 8.40 5.93
CA GLU A 126 -20.60 9.19 4.73
C GLU A 126 -20.65 10.68 5.01
N GLY A 127 -19.92 11.48 4.21
CA GLY A 127 -20.04 12.94 4.24
C GLY A 127 -21.34 13.46 3.61
N ALA A 128 -21.98 12.65 2.77
CA ALA A 128 -23.29 12.92 2.17
C ALA A 128 -24.25 11.78 2.47
N LEU A 129 -25.56 12.06 2.48
CA LEU A 129 -26.59 11.04 2.74
C LEU A 129 -26.86 10.15 1.51
N GLU A 130 -26.42 10.56 0.31
CA GLU A 130 -26.56 9.79 -0.91
C GLU A 130 -25.29 9.00 -1.20
N PRO A 131 -25.41 7.67 -1.44
CA PRO A 131 -24.25 6.86 -1.77
C PRO A 131 -23.65 7.25 -3.13
N PRO A 132 -22.33 7.11 -3.31
CA PRO A 132 -21.69 7.29 -4.61
C PRO A 132 -22.34 6.41 -5.69
N SER A 133 -22.36 6.86 -6.93
CA SER A 133 -23.02 6.19 -8.05
C SER A 133 -22.50 4.77 -8.32
N ASP A 134 -21.25 4.48 -7.99
CA ASP A 134 -20.59 3.18 -8.13
C ASP A 134 -20.82 2.23 -6.94
N ALA A 135 -21.21 2.76 -5.78
CA ALA A 135 -21.55 1.97 -4.59
C ALA A 135 -22.84 1.14 -4.74
N GLY A 136 -23.63 1.38 -5.78
CA GLY A 136 -24.99 0.85 -5.91
C GLY A 136 -25.12 -0.68 -5.82
N ARG A 137 -24.16 -1.47 -6.34
CA ARG A 137 -24.18 -2.95 -6.21
C ARG A 137 -23.89 -3.38 -4.77
N LEU A 138 -22.89 -2.78 -4.15
CA LEU A 138 -22.50 -3.05 -2.78
C LEU A 138 -23.63 -2.72 -1.82
N HIS A 139 -24.17 -1.50 -1.89
CA HIS A 139 -25.25 -1.04 -1.03
C HIS A 139 -26.53 -1.87 -1.18
N ARG A 140 -26.90 -2.29 -2.40
CA ARG A 140 -28.07 -3.18 -2.59
C ARG A 140 -27.93 -4.54 -1.89
N LYS A 141 -26.70 -5.05 -1.79
CA LYS A 141 -26.41 -6.35 -1.14
C LYS A 141 -26.26 -6.21 0.38
N LEU A 142 -25.51 -5.22 0.84
CA LEU A 142 -25.24 -5.01 2.27
C LEU A 142 -26.43 -4.35 2.99
N ARG A 143 -27.17 -3.49 2.31
CA ARG A 143 -28.23 -2.64 2.87
C ARG A 143 -27.78 -1.88 4.12
N PRO A 144 -26.68 -1.12 4.04
CA PRO A 144 -26.16 -0.41 5.19
C PRO A 144 -27.12 0.69 5.60
N VAL A 145 -27.16 0.97 6.91
CA VAL A 145 -27.86 2.15 7.44
C VAL A 145 -26.92 3.35 7.31
N ALA A 146 -27.33 4.37 6.56
CA ALA A 146 -26.51 5.56 6.38
C ALA A 146 -26.46 6.40 7.67
N ILE A 147 -25.26 6.84 8.02
CA ILE A 147 -24.95 7.81 9.08
C ILE A 147 -24.37 9.03 8.40
N GLY A 148 -25.02 10.17 8.52
CA GLY A 148 -24.55 11.41 7.91
C GLY A 148 -25.28 12.62 8.46
N GLY A 149 -24.83 13.80 8.06
CA GLY A 149 -25.43 15.08 8.44
C GLY A 149 -25.41 16.05 7.27
N GLU A 150 -26.48 16.79 7.08
CA GLU A 150 -26.58 17.77 6.01
C GLU A 150 -25.47 18.84 6.14
N GLY A 151 -24.76 19.09 5.04
CA GLY A 151 -23.68 20.08 4.99
C GLY A 151 -22.38 19.68 5.71
N LEU A 152 -22.30 18.49 6.28
CA LEU A 152 -21.08 17.98 6.92
C LEU A 152 -20.29 17.12 5.96
N GLY A 153 -18.99 17.39 5.81
CA GLY A 153 -18.05 16.45 5.19
C GLY A 153 -17.76 15.27 6.13
N LEU A 154 -17.03 14.25 5.63
CA LEU A 154 -16.75 13.04 6.41
C LEU A 154 -16.08 13.35 7.76
N SER A 155 -15.11 14.27 7.80
CA SER A 155 -14.48 14.71 9.06
C SER A 155 -15.49 15.26 10.06
N GLY A 156 -16.44 16.08 9.59
CA GLY A 156 -17.49 16.66 10.42
C GLY A 156 -18.46 15.60 10.97
N VAL A 157 -18.84 14.62 10.13
CA VAL A 157 -19.69 13.51 10.56
C VAL A 157 -18.98 12.63 11.59
N LEU A 158 -17.70 12.30 11.37
CA LEU A 158 -16.90 11.52 12.32
C LEU A 158 -16.67 12.26 13.64
N ALA A 159 -16.43 13.58 13.59
CA ALA A 159 -16.28 14.41 14.78
C ALA A 159 -17.59 14.47 15.59
N ALA A 160 -18.72 14.72 14.92
CA ALA A 160 -20.03 14.74 15.56
C ALA A 160 -20.41 13.37 16.14
N LEU A 161 -20.16 12.28 15.41
CA LEU A 161 -20.37 10.91 15.88
C LEU A 161 -19.54 10.60 17.12
N ARG A 162 -18.24 10.94 17.10
CA ARG A 162 -17.34 10.76 18.24
C ARG A 162 -17.80 11.54 19.47
N ALA A 163 -18.18 12.81 19.29
CA ALA A 163 -18.68 13.65 20.39
C ALA A 163 -19.98 13.09 20.99
N ASP A 164 -20.88 12.64 20.13
CA ASP A 164 -22.17 12.08 20.54
C ASP A 164 -22.01 10.73 21.29
N LEU A 165 -21.11 9.87 20.84
CA LEU A 165 -20.77 8.61 21.52
C LEU A 165 -20.10 8.83 22.89
N LEU A 166 -19.40 9.96 23.08
CA LEU A 166 -18.83 10.38 24.36
C LEU A 166 -19.81 11.10 25.28
N GLY A 167 -21.10 11.17 24.92
CA GLY A 167 -22.13 11.85 25.70
C GLY A 167 -21.98 13.37 25.74
N ARG A 168 -21.22 13.97 24.83
CA ARG A 168 -21.10 15.42 24.70
C ARG A 168 -22.25 15.93 23.85
N ASN A 169 -23.16 16.68 24.44
CA ASN A 169 -24.30 17.27 23.74
C ASN A 169 -23.85 18.04 22.51
N GLN A 170 -24.46 17.73 21.38
CA GLN A 170 -24.13 18.33 20.09
C GLN A 170 -25.35 19.03 19.48
N THR A 171 -25.08 20.13 18.83
CA THR A 171 -26.08 20.97 18.17
C THR A 171 -26.49 20.48 16.77
N GLY A 172 -25.96 19.38 16.29
CA GLY A 172 -26.29 18.79 14.99
C GLY A 172 -26.74 17.33 15.15
N SER A 173 -27.92 17.00 14.68
CA SER A 173 -28.40 15.63 14.68
C SER A 173 -27.84 14.88 13.47
N LEU A 174 -27.05 13.83 13.72
CA LEU A 174 -26.71 12.87 12.69
C LEU A 174 -27.89 11.93 12.43
N ALA A 175 -28.19 11.66 11.17
CA ALA A 175 -29.20 10.68 10.81
C ALA A 175 -28.81 9.29 11.35
N ASN A 176 -29.77 8.58 11.94
CA ASN A 176 -29.66 7.20 12.43
C ASN A 176 -28.59 6.95 13.52
N VAL A 177 -28.06 7.96 14.18
CA VAL A 177 -27.02 7.79 15.21
C VAL A 177 -27.49 6.92 16.38
N ASP A 178 -28.74 7.01 16.83
CA ASP A 178 -29.28 6.19 17.92
C ASP A 178 -29.37 4.69 17.55
N ARG A 179 -29.61 4.42 16.26
CA ARG A 179 -29.55 3.03 15.76
C ARG A 179 -28.13 2.47 15.83
N LEU A 180 -27.13 3.29 15.48
CA LEU A 180 -25.72 2.90 15.60
C LEU A 180 -25.31 2.71 17.06
N LYS A 181 -25.70 3.62 17.99
CA LYS A 181 -25.46 3.49 19.42
C LYS A 181 -26.05 2.19 19.97
N SER A 182 -27.30 1.90 19.61
CA SER A 182 -27.94 0.64 20.02
C SER A 182 -27.21 -0.59 19.47
N ALA A 183 -26.70 -0.54 18.24
CA ALA A 183 -25.94 -1.63 17.65
C ALA A 183 -24.57 -1.79 18.30
N LEU A 184 -23.87 -0.69 18.60
CA LEU A 184 -22.58 -0.70 19.33
C LEU A 184 -22.73 -1.31 20.72
N GLY A 185 -23.78 -0.94 21.47
CA GLY A 185 -24.06 -1.50 22.80
C GLY A 185 -24.37 -3.01 22.81
N LYS A 186 -24.75 -3.58 21.66
CA LYS A 186 -25.04 -5.02 21.50
C LYS A 186 -23.87 -5.80 20.91
N SER A 187 -22.92 -5.13 20.23
CA SER A 187 -21.81 -5.77 19.55
C SER A 187 -20.60 -5.90 20.48
N ARG A 188 -20.06 -7.10 20.58
CA ARG A 188 -18.81 -7.36 21.32
C ARG A 188 -17.56 -7.08 20.53
N PHE A 189 -17.66 -6.96 19.18
CA PHE A 189 -16.54 -6.73 18.30
C PHE A 189 -16.98 -5.92 17.07
N PRO A 190 -17.34 -4.63 17.25
CA PRO A 190 -17.61 -3.75 16.12
C PRO A 190 -16.33 -3.52 15.31
N VAL A 191 -16.46 -3.53 13.97
CA VAL A 191 -15.36 -3.30 13.03
C VAL A 191 -15.69 -2.13 12.12
N PHE A 192 -14.77 -1.15 12.08
CA PHE A 192 -14.83 0.00 11.20
C PHE A 192 -13.97 -0.27 9.96
N VAL A 193 -14.58 -0.36 8.79
CA VAL A 193 -13.90 -0.63 7.53
C VAL A 193 -13.61 0.69 6.83
N PHE A 194 -12.36 0.93 6.48
CA PHE A 194 -11.95 2.13 5.78
C PHE A 194 -10.88 1.83 4.73
N SER A 195 -10.72 2.70 3.75
CA SER A 195 -9.72 2.56 2.70
C SER A 195 -8.59 3.57 2.83
N GLY A 196 -7.45 3.26 2.22
CA GLY A 196 -6.31 4.16 2.11
C GLY A 196 -6.58 5.43 1.29
N ALA A 197 -7.73 5.50 0.61
CA ALA A 197 -8.16 6.70 -0.11
C ALA A 197 -8.59 7.86 0.82
N MET A 198 -8.85 7.58 2.11
CA MET A 198 -9.23 8.62 3.09
C MET A 198 -8.10 9.65 3.26
N ASN A 199 -8.47 10.90 3.51
CA ASN A 199 -7.51 11.95 3.88
C ASN A 199 -7.04 11.80 5.34
N SER A 200 -5.93 12.45 5.70
CA SER A 200 -5.34 12.34 7.03
C SER A 200 -6.25 12.81 8.17
N PRO A 201 -7.01 13.93 8.07
CA PRO A 201 -7.95 14.33 9.10
C PRO A 201 -9.06 13.31 9.36
N ASP A 202 -9.64 12.72 8.30
CA ASP A 202 -10.68 11.70 8.43
C ASP A 202 -10.13 10.45 9.11
N LEU A 203 -8.93 9.99 8.72
CA LEU A 203 -8.26 8.84 9.33
C LEU A 203 -7.95 9.09 10.81
N ALA A 204 -7.43 10.27 11.17
CA ALA A 204 -7.15 10.62 12.57
C ALA A 204 -8.43 10.63 13.41
N MET A 205 -9.51 11.18 12.86
CA MET A 205 -10.80 11.20 13.55
C MET A 205 -11.37 9.80 13.75
N LEU A 206 -11.29 8.95 12.73
CA LEU A 206 -11.71 7.55 12.82
C LEU A 206 -10.89 6.77 13.86
N GLN A 207 -9.57 6.87 13.83
CA GLN A 207 -8.72 6.16 14.80
C GLN A 207 -8.97 6.66 16.23
N GLY A 208 -9.20 7.97 16.40
CA GLY A 208 -9.62 8.53 17.68
C GLY A 208 -10.97 7.97 18.17
N LEU A 209 -11.93 7.79 17.26
CA LEU A 209 -13.23 7.16 17.58
C LEU A 209 -13.04 5.71 18.03
N VAL A 210 -12.26 4.91 17.29
CA VAL A 210 -11.95 3.51 17.63
C VAL A 210 -11.23 3.42 18.97
N ALA A 211 -10.26 4.31 19.23
CA ALA A 211 -9.54 4.38 20.51
C ALA A 211 -10.49 4.72 21.68
N ASP A 212 -11.42 5.66 21.49
CA ASP A 212 -12.41 5.99 22.52
C ASP A 212 -13.36 4.82 22.82
N LEU A 213 -13.80 4.09 21.81
CA LEU A 213 -14.62 2.89 21.98
C LEU A 213 -13.86 1.79 22.74
N ASN A 214 -12.55 1.65 22.52
CA ASN A 214 -11.70 0.68 23.22
C ASN A 214 -11.49 1.00 24.69
N LYS A 215 -11.86 2.18 25.20
CA LYS A 215 -11.87 2.49 26.64
C LYS A 215 -13.00 1.80 27.38
N GLN A 216 -14.09 1.45 26.69
CA GLN A 216 -15.31 0.88 27.28
C GLN A 216 -15.59 -0.54 26.79
N GLY A 217 -15.06 -0.95 25.67
CA GLY A 217 -15.28 -2.24 25.07
C GLY A 217 -14.16 -2.58 24.09
N ARG A 218 -14.40 -3.52 23.19
CA ARG A 218 -13.46 -3.88 22.12
C ARG A 218 -14.00 -3.37 20.78
N ALA A 219 -13.26 -2.53 20.08
CA ALA A 219 -13.51 -2.11 18.73
C ALA A 219 -12.24 -2.26 17.89
N SER A 220 -12.36 -2.46 16.60
CA SER A 220 -11.22 -2.60 15.69
C SER A 220 -11.50 -1.97 14.34
N SER A 221 -10.45 -1.73 13.57
CA SER A 221 -10.52 -1.25 12.20
C SER A 221 -10.11 -2.34 11.22
N LEU A 222 -10.79 -2.44 10.10
CA LEU A 222 -10.33 -3.21 8.94
C LEU A 222 -9.83 -2.22 7.88
N PHE A 223 -8.54 -2.19 7.71
CA PHE A 223 -7.89 -1.36 6.71
C PHE A 223 -7.87 -2.05 5.34
N LEU A 224 -8.26 -1.32 4.31
CA LEU A 224 -8.23 -1.72 2.92
C LEU A 224 -7.25 -0.79 2.18
N PRO A 225 -6.03 -1.24 1.87
CA PRO A 225 -5.04 -0.42 1.20
C PRO A 225 -5.52 0.00 -0.20
N THR A 226 -5.07 1.13 -0.67
CA THR A 226 -5.38 1.59 -2.03
C THR A 226 -4.83 0.62 -3.08
N ASP A 227 -3.68 0.01 -2.80
CA ASP A 227 -2.99 -0.95 -3.67
C ASP A 227 -2.33 -2.04 -2.81
N ASP A 228 -2.66 -3.31 -3.06
CA ASP A 228 -2.13 -4.45 -2.31
C ASP A 228 -0.61 -4.60 -2.51
N ASP A 229 -0.08 -4.35 -3.72
CA ASP A 229 1.36 -4.44 -4.01
C ASP A 229 2.13 -3.33 -3.26
N ALA A 230 1.57 -2.11 -3.21
CA ALA A 230 2.14 -1.00 -2.44
C ALA A 230 2.20 -1.32 -0.94
N TRP A 231 1.11 -1.85 -0.39
CA TRP A 231 1.08 -2.24 1.02
C TRP A 231 2.00 -3.41 1.31
N GLY A 232 2.10 -4.38 0.39
CA GLY A 232 3.07 -5.46 0.44
C GLY A 232 4.51 -4.96 0.45
N THR A 233 4.82 -3.93 -0.35
CA THR A 233 6.13 -3.26 -0.35
C THR A 233 6.40 -2.57 1.00
N ALA A 234 5.39 -1.89 1.60
CA ALA A 234 5.54 -1.25 2.90
C ALA A 234 5.85 -2.27 4.01
N LEU A 235 5.12 -3.37 4.06
CA LEU A 235 5.34 -4.43 5.05
C LEU A 235 6.71 -5.11 4.86
N THR A 236 7.11 -5.35 3.61
CA THR A 236 8.43 -5.92 3.30
C THR A 236 9.55 -4.97 3.72
N SER A 237 9.39 -3.68 3.48
CA SER A 237 10.31 -2.63 3.93
C SER A 237 10.48 -2.63 5.45
N LEU A 238 9.36 -2.67 6.19
CA LEU A 238 9.35 -2.73 7.66
C LEU A 238 10.13 -3.94 8.20
N TRP A 239 10.00 -5.11 7.58
CA TRP A 239 10.77 -6.30 7.99
C TRP A 239 12.26 -6.18 7.78
N MET A 240 12.66 -5.49 6.71
CA MET A 240 14.07 -5.39 6.32
C MET A 240 14.79 -4.25 7.03
N THR A 241 14.11 -3.13 7.24
CA THR A 241 14.76 -1.88 7.67
C THR A 241 14.23 -1.33 9.00
N GLY A 242 13.06 -1.80 9.46
CA GLY A 242 12.32 -1.18 10.56
C GLY A 242 11.50 0.04 10.14
N PHE A 243 11.55 0.46 8.85
CA PHE A 243 10.88 1.64 8.33
C PHE A 243 10.07 1.34 7.06
N PRO A 244 9.01 2.11 6.76
CA PRO A 244 8.30 2.02 5.48
C PRO A 244 9.14 2.56 4.32
N PRO A 245 8.70 2.46 3.04
CA PRO A 245 9.32 3.15 1.91
C PRO A 245 9.50 4.65 2.17
N ARG A 246 10.33 5.32 1.40
CA ARG A 246 10.98 6.60 1.67
C ARG A 246 12.05 6.46 2.75
N THR A 247 12.87 5.45 2.54
CA THR A 247 14.03 5.14 3.39
C THR A 247 15.31 5.22 2.57
N GLY A 248 16.34 5.83 3.13
CA GLY A 248 17.67 5.97 2.56
C GLY A 248 18.74 5.31 3.41
N PHE A 249 19.88 5.01 2.79
CA PHE A 249 21.03 4.34 3.40
C PHE A 249 22.34 5.16 3.28
N SER A 250 22.23 6.49 3.29
CA SER A 250 23.41 7.37 3.13
C SER A 250 24.52 7.08 4.14
N ASP A 251 24.18 6.74 5.36
CA ASP A 251 25.12 6.49 6.47
C ASP A 251 25.25 5.00 6.80
N SER A 252 25.00 4.13 5.82
CA SER A 252 25.00 2.67 5.97
C SER A 252 23.94 2.10 6.92
N LEU A 253 23.12 2.93 7.50
CA LEU A 253 21.96 2.56 8.31
C LEU A 253 20.68 3.08 7.64
N PRO A 254 19.57 2.35 7.79
CA PRO A 254 18.31 2.83 7.26
C PRO A 254 17.84 4.08 8.01
N SER A 255 17.44 5.10 7.28
CA SER A 255 16.87 6.32 7.81
C SER A 255 15.58 6.64 7.06
N TYR A 256 14.49 6.83 7.80
CA TYR A 256 13.19 7.17 7.24
C TYR A 256 12.94 8.66 7.29
N ASP A 257 12.62 9.24 6.14
CA ASP A 257 12.12 10.61 6.04
C ASP A 257 11.20 10.71 4.82
N PRO A 258 9.87 10.91 5.01
CA PRO A 258 8.89 10.90 3.94
C PRO A 258 9.03 12.06 2.94
N VAL A 259 9.79 13.09 3.27
CA VAL A 259 10.07 14.23 2.39
C VAL A 259 11.44 14.07 1.73
N ARG A 260 12.48 13.81 2.54
CA ARG A 260 13.86 13.70 2.06
C ARG A 260 14.03 12.56 1.05
N TRP A 261 13.43 11.40 1.33
CA TRP A 261 13.61 10.19 0.53
C TRP A 261 12.45 9.91 -0.46
N ASP A 262 11.67 10.94 -0.79
CA ASP A 262 10.73 10.91 -1.89
C ASP A 262 11.49 10.80 -3.22
N THR A 263 11.56 9.60 -3.78
CA THR A 263 12.36 9.34 -4.99
C THR A 263 11.86 10.10 -6.21
N GLN A 264 10.57 10.37 -6.34
CA GLN A 264 10.02 11.15 -7.45
C GLN A 264 10.45 12.62 -7.33
N ARG A 265 10.44 13.19 -6.13
CA ARG A 265 10.96 14.52 -5.86
C ARG A 265 12.47 14.59 -6.14
N MET A 266 13.24 13.64 -5.62
CA MET A 266 14.70 13.57 -5.82
C MET A 266 15.08 13.51 -7.32
N VAL A 267 14.31 12.76 -8.13
CA VAL A 267 14.49 12.71 -9.59
C VAL A 267 14.12 14.03 -10.26
N ARG A 268 12.97 14.59 -9.90
CA ARG A 268 12.48 15.86 -10.45
C ARG A 268 13.43 17.02 -10.15
N ASP A 269 13.89 17.12 -8.92
CA ASP A 269 14.71 18.21 -8.41
C ASP A 269 16.22 17.98 -8.66
N LYS A 270 16.59 16.84 -9.30
CA LYS A 270 17.96 16.43 -9.64
C LYS A 270 18.88 16.25 -8.43
N GLU A 271 18.33 15.89 -7.30
CA GLU A 271 19.10 15.47 -6.13
C GLU A 271 19.70 14.07 -6.33
N ALA A 272 18.97 13.20 -7.04
CA ALA A 272 19.48 11.92 -7.51
C ALA A 272 20.21 12.08 -8.84
N ASP A 273 21.21 11.21 -9.11
CA ASP A 273 21.94 11.15 -10.37
C ASP A 273 21.67 9.86 -11.18
N LEU A 274 21.10 8.84 -10.54
CA LEU A 274 20.68 7.60 -11.18
C LEU A 274 19.34 7.12 -10.62
N HIS A 275 18.39 6.88 -11.51
CA HIS A 275 17.07 6.32 -11.17
C HIS A 275 17.01 4.85 -11.61
N VAL A 276 16.85 3.94 -10.66
CA VAL A 276 16.56 2.53 -10.91
C VAL A 276 15.05 2.33 -10.76
N TRP A 277 14.38 2.21 -11.90
CA TRP A 277 12.94 1.99 -11.99
C TRP A 277 12.64 0.51 -12.07
N VAL A 278 11.90 -0.02 -11.11
CA VAL A 278 11.54 -1.44 -11.00
C VAL A 278 10.03 -1.57 -11.04
N SER A 279 9.47 -2.11 -12.13
CA SER A 279 8.02 -2.24 -12.29
C SER A 279 7.59 -3.58 -12.89
N ALA A 280 7.14 -4.49 -12.05
CA ALA A 280 6.57 -5.76 -12.48
C ALA A 280 5.26 -5.61 -13.27
N ARG A 281 4.55 -4.50 -13.12
CA ARG A 281 3.30 -4.20 -13.83
C ARG A 281 3.52 -3.46 -15.16
N GLY A 282 4.77 -3.12 -15.49
CA GLY A 282 5.10 -2.41 -16.73
C GLY A 282 4.70 -0.94 -16.73
N THR A 283 4.56 -0.35 -15.53
CA THR A 283 4.34 1.10 -15.39
C THR A 283 5.54 1.86 -15.92
N MET A 284 5.29 2.92 -16.69
CA MET A 284 6.35 3.73 -17.28
C MET A 284 7.01 4.63 -16.23
N PRO A 285 8.35 4.79 -16.26
CA PRO A 285 9.04 5.72 -15.38
C PRO A 285 8.65 7.16 -15.69
N PRO A 286 8.67 8.05 -14.68
CA PRO A 286 8.48 9.48 -14.94
C PRO A 286 9.59 10.01 -15.85
N LYS A 287 9.25 10.94 -16.72
CA LYS A 287 10.25 11.62 -17.55
C LYS A 287 11.18 12.43 -16.65
N GLY A 288 12.47 12.15 -16.72
CA GLY A 288 13.53 12.81 -15.95
C GLY A 288 14.73 13.13 -16.83
N ARG A 289 15.64 13.95 -16.29
CA ARG A 289 16.89 14.32 -16.97
C ARG A 289 18.14 13.72 -16.30
N ILE A 290 17.94 12.64 -15.55
CA ILE A 290 19.01 11.90 -14.89
C ILE A 290 19.16 10.52 -15.53
N GLY A 291 20.26 9.79 -15.21
CA GLY A 291 20.43 8.43 -15.69
C GLY A 291 19.27 7.54 -15.28
N LEU A 292 18.75 6.72 -16.19
CA LEU A 292 17.63 5.81 -15.96
C LEU A 292 18.04 4.37 -16.28
N VAL A 293 17.84 3.49 -15.32
CA VAL A 293 17.84 2.03 -15.50
C VAL A 293 16.41 1.53 -15.31
N SER A 294 15.89 0.78 -16.27
CA SER A 294 14.51 0.26 -16.24
C SER A 294 14.50 -1.27 -16.18
N LEU A 295 14.00 -1.82 -15.07
CA LEU A 295 13.62 -3.22 -14.93
C LEU A 295 12.09 -3.27 -14.99
N SER A 296 11.54 -3.55 -16.15
CA SER A 296 10.09 -3.47 -16.38
C SER A 296 9.58 -4.67 -17.15
N ARG A 297 8.31 -5.02 -16.93
CA ARG A 297 7.61 -5.97 -17.78
C ARG A 297 7.27 -5.26 -19.11
N THR A 298 8.15 -5.39 -20.09
CA THR A 298 8.05 -4.73 -21.39
C THR A 298 8.58 -5.62 -22.49
N GLU A 299 8.03 -5.47 -23.70
CA GLU A 299 8.54 -6.14 -24.90
C GLU A 299 9.54 -5.27 -25.67
N LYS A 300 9.67 -4.01 -25.28
CA LYS A 300 10.49 -3.01 -25.97
C LYS A 300 11.37 -2.26 -24.96
N ARG A 301 12.43 -1.64 -25.46
CA ARG A 301 13.25 -0.75 -24.64
C ARG A 301 12.40 0.38 -24.02
N THR A 302 12.71 0.75 -22.81
CA THR A 302 12.13 1.94 -22.18
C THR A 302 12.77 3.20 -22.75
N GLU A 303 11.96 4.14 -23.23
CA GLU A 303 12.47 5.39 -23.80
C GLU A 303 13.27 6.19 -22.76
N GLY A 304 14.43 6.69 -23.16
CA GLY A 304 15.32 7.46 -22.29
C GLY A 304 16.13 6.63 -21.30
N ALA A 305 15.91 5.32 -21.20
CA ALA A 305 16.72 4.47 -20.33
C ALA A 305 18.10 4.18 -20.94
N ALA A 306 19.16 4.29 -20.10
CA ALA A 306 20.50 3.86 -20.45
C ALA A 306 20.56 2.33 -20.56
N VAL A 307 19.85 1.64 -19.67
CA VAL A 307 19.68 0.18 -19.70
C VAL A 307 18.21 -0.16 -19.48
N THR A 308 17.68 -1.07 -20.31
CA THR A 308 16.38 -1.70 -20.09
C THR A 308 16.57 -3.21 -19.95
N ILE A 309 15.95 -3.80 -18.93
CA ILE A 309 15.89 -5.26 -18.74
C ILE A 309 14.40 -5.63 -18.61
N SER A 310 13.95 -6.51 -19.52
CA SER A 310 12.61 -7.09 -19.44
C SER A 310 12.55 -8.11 -18.33
N VAL A 311 11.55 -7.99 -17.47
CA VAL A 311 11.34 -8.87 -16.33
C VAL A 311 9.93 -9.45 -16.31
N GLY A 312 9.79 -10.61 -15.70
CA GLY A 312 8.50 -11.26 -15.50
C GLY A 312 7.77 -10.70 -14.29
N ARG A 313 6.45 -10.91 -14.26
CA ARG A 313 5.56 -10.57 -13.15
C ARG A 313 5.22 -11.83 -12.36
N ALA A 314 5.37 -11.78 -11.05
CA ALA A 314 4.91 -12.84 -10.15
C ALA A 314 3.41 -13.12 -10.29
N GLY A 315 3.02 -14.39 -10.25
CA GLY A 315 1.64 -14.84 -10.47
C GLY A 315 1.19 -14.84 -11.95
N VAL A 316 2.03 -14.34 -12.85
CA VAL A 316 1.80 -14.40 -14.30
C VAL A 316 2.91 -15.18 -14.98
N ASP A 317 4.13 -14.66 -14.98
CA ASP A 317 5.28 -15.20 -15.70
C ASP A 317 6.06 -16.21 -14.85
N HIS A 318 6.05 -16.06 -13.54
CA HIS A 318 6.73 -16.95 -12.56
C HIS A 318 5.97 -16.96 -11.23
N ASP A 319 6.27 -17.94 -10.39
CA ASP A 319 5.78 -17.99 -9.02
C ASP A 319 6.34 -16.85 -8.19
N GLY A 320 5.64 -16.48 -7.10
CA GLY A 320 6.10 -15.42 -6.22
C GLY A 320 5.28 -15.32 -4.93
N VAL A 321 5.43 -14.22 -4.22
CA VAL A 321 4.70 -13.93 -2.98
C VAL A 321 4.21 -12.49 -3.02
N ALA A 322 2.92 -12.27 -2.73
CA ALA A 322 2.34 -10.94 -2.63
C ALA A 322 1.44 -10.81 -1.40
N PHE A 323 1.21 -9.57 -0.97
CA PHE A 323 0.18 -9.25 0.00
C PHE A 323 -1.20 -9.31 -0.66
N SER A 324 -2.21 -9.71 0.12
CA SER A 324 -3.61 -9.61 -0.30
C SER A 324 -4.47 -9.06 0.83
N SER A 325 -5.13 -7.94 0.58
CA SER A 325 -6.14 -7.37 1.47
C SER A 325 -7.33 -8.32 1.69
N ARG A 326 -7.59 -9.22 0.75
CA ARG A 326 -8.67 -10.20 0.86
C ARG A 326 -8.49 -11.20 2.01
N ILE A 327 -7.24 -11.55 2.31
CA ILE A 327 -6.89 -12.44 3.43
C ILE A 327 -6.17 -11.71 4.55
N GLY A 328 -5.70 -10.48 4.30
CA GLY A 328 -4.99 -9.63 5.26
C GLY A 328 -3.58 -10.10 5.58
N THR A 329 -2.94 -10.83 4.65
CA THR A 329 -1.59 -11.36 4.82
C THR A 329 -0.94 -11.68 3.47
N PHE A 330 0.31 -12.15 3.51
CA PHE A 330 1.02 -12.62 2.33
C PHE A 330 0.58 -14.03 1.93
N HIS A 331 0.62 -14.29 0.63
CA HIS A 331 0.34 -15.60 0.07
C HIS A 331 1.22 -15.89 -1.14
N SER A 332 1.40 -17.18 -1.42
CA SER A 332 2.06 -17.63 -2.65
C SER A 332 1.22 -17.33 -3.87
N LEU A 333 1.89 -16.93 -4.94
CA LEU A 333 1.34 -16.78 -6.28
C LEU A 333 1.89 -17.88 -7.15
N THR A 334 1.02 -18.58 -7.88
CA THR A 334 1.43 -19.54 -8.91
C THR A 334 1.32 -18.88 -10.27
N ALA A 335 2.30 -19.09 -11.12
CA ALA A 335 2.32 -18.54 -12.48
C ALA A 335 1.12 -19.02 -13.30
N SER A 336 0.36 -18.08 -13.84
CA SER A 336 -0.80 -18.38 -14.70
C SER A 336 -0.44 -18.56 -16.17
N ALA A 337 0.67 -17.97 -16.62
CA ALA A 337 1.21 -18.05 -17.98
C ALA A 337 2.75 -18.02 -17.91
N PRO A 338 3.40 -19.09 -17.46
CA PRO A 338 4.86 -19.15 -17.29
C PRO A 338 5.62 -18.70 -18.52
N SER A 339 6.66 -17.88 -18.34
CA SER A 339 7.53 -17.38 -19.40
C SER A 339 9.01 -17.51 -19.00
N GLU A 340 9.91 -17.33 -19.97
CA GLU A 340 11.35 -17.34 -19.73
C GLU A 340 11.90 -15.98 -19.25
N LEU A 341 11.04 -15.01 -19.01
CA LEU A 341 11.47 -13.71 -18.50
C LEU A 341 12.06 -13.87 -17.08
N PRO A 342 13.22 -13.28 -16.81
CA PRO A 342 13.82 -13.35 -15.49
C PRO A 342 12.95 -12.62 -14.47
N SER A 343 12.87 -13.13 -13.24
CA SER A 343 12.23 -12.40 -12.17
C SER A 343 13.05 -11.17 -11.76
N ILE A 344 12.41 -10.14 -11.24
CA ILE A 344 13.07 -8.96 -10.67
C ILE A 344 14.10 -9.38 -9.62
N ALA A 345 13.73 -10.32 -8.75
CA ALA A 345 14.60 -10.84 -7.70
C ALA A 345 15.88 -11.45 -8.30
N SER A 346 15.76 -12.29 -9.34
CA SER A 346 16.94 -12.94 -9.95
C SER A 346 17.88 -11.94 -10.61
N VAL A 347 17.35 -10.93 -11.31
CA VAL A 347 18.16 -9.87 -11.93
C VAL A 347 18.91 -9.06 -10.87
N LEU A 348 18.22 -8.62 -9.82
CA LEU A 348 18.83 -7.80 -8.76
C LEU A 348 19.83 -8.60 -7.92
N GLN A 349 19.60 -9.89 -7.69
CA GLN A 349 20.56 -10.78 -7.02
C GLN A 349 21.83 -10.96 -7.86
N GLN A 350 21.71 -11.22 -9.17
CA GLN A 350 22.85 -11.29 -10.06
C GLN A 350 23.62 -9.96 -10.11
N LEU A 351 22.91 -8.83 -10.13
CA LEU A 351 23.51 -7.51 -10.07
C LEU A 351 24.28 -7.32 -8.75
N ALA A 352 23.73 -7.75 -7.62
CA ALA A 352 24.41 -7.69 -6.34
C ALA A 352 25.70 -8.55 -6.29
N LEU A 353 25.75 -9.66 -7.02
CA LEU A 353 26.95 -10.50 -7.11
C LEU A 353 28.08 -9.84 -7.91
N VAL A 354 27.76 -9.12 -8.99
CA VAL A 354 28.77 -8.45 -9.83
C VAL A 354 29.12 -7.05 -9.34
N PHE A 355 28.32 -6.46 -8.43
CA PHE A 355 28.62 -5.15 -7.84
C PHE A 355 29.76 -5.28 -6.83
N PRO A 356 30.89 -4.58 -7.04
CA PRO A 356 32.11 -4.78 -6.23
C PRO A 356 31.99 -4.29 -4.78
N GLY A 357 30.88 -3.68 -4.41
CA GLY A 357 30.71 -2.98 -3.14
C GLY A 357 31.31 -1.56 -3.19
N ARG A 358 30.72 -0.62 -2.45
CA ARG A 358 31.37 0.67 -2.22
C ARG A 358 32.41 0.50 -1.11
N MET A 359 33.65 0.80 -1.40
CA MET A 359 34.62 1.11 -0.35
C MET A 359 34.33 2.53 0.14
N GLY A 360 33.62 2.61 1.25
CA GLY A 360 33.60 3.68 2.23
C GLY A 360 33.63 5.14 1.73
N LEU A 361 32.66 5.57 0.90
CA LEU A 361 32.38 7.00 0.77
C LEU A 361 30.90 7.24 1.08
N PRO A 362 30.59 8.03 2.13
CA PRO A 362 29.23 8.48 2.37
C PRO A 362 28.76 9.41 1.26
N CYS A 363 27.46 9.35 0.92
CA CYS A 363 26.81 10.37 0.13
C CYS A 363 26.75 11.71 0.87
#